data_80f1fa2d3d181842d1165c1d839f2031
#
_entry.id   80f1fa2d3d181842d1165c1d839f2031
#
_cell.length_a   1.000
_cell.length_b   1.000
_cell.length_c   1.000
_cell.angle_alpha   90.00
_cell.angle_beta   90.00
_cell.angle_gamma   90.00
#
_symmetry.space_group_name_H-M   'P 1'
#
loop_
_entity.id
_entity.type
_entity.pdbx_description
1 polymer ?
#
loop_
_entity_poly.entity_id
_entity_poly.type
_entity_poly.pdbx_seq_one_letter_code
_entity_poly.pdbx_strand_id
1 'polypeptide(L)'
;EEKVNKECPITGKAVLPNCTTQYEGKTYAFCSGKCRTKFVADRASSIYQRIGGKAAIGAAVDLFYTKVLADKTVSDFFEGVPMKKQARKQKEFFSAALGGPEPWKGKGMKKAHKDMGVTEAHFNAIAGHLKASLEELKVKKELIDEVLAVVGTTKGDIVESDEPKK
;
A
#
# COMPACT_ATOMS: atom_id res chain seq x y z
N GLU A 1 16.22 8.79 22.05
CA GLU A 1 15.25 8.17 21.14
C GLU A 1 15.90 7.96 19.77
N GLU A 2 15.89 6.72 19.30
CA GLU A 2 16.49 6.38 18.02
C GLU A 2 15.61 6.92 16.87
N LYS A 3 16.25 7.66 15.96
CA LYS A 3 15.58 8.20 14.78
C LYS A 3 15.54 7.15 13.68
N VAL A 4 14.40 7.01 13.01
CA VAL A 4 14.26 6.01 11.93
C VAL A 4 14.93 6.42 10.63
N ASN A 5 15.33 7.69 10.49
CA ASN A 5 15.92 8.22 9.25
C ASN A 5 17.15 9.09 9.50
N LYS A 6 18.12 8.99 8.59
CA LYS A 6 19.34 9.83 8.56
C LYS A 6 19.19 11.02 7.60
N GLU A 7 18.28 10.92 6.66
CA GLU A 7 17.97 11.94 5.67
C GLU A 7 16.52 12.38 5.77
N CYS A 8 16.26 13.63 5.47
CA CYS A 8 14.92 14.20 5.53
C CYS A 8 13.98 13.51 4.54
N PRO A 9 12.85 12.94 4.97
CA PRO A 9 11.94 12.21 4.08
C PRO A 9 11.23 13.08 3.05
N ILE A 10 11.36 14.42 3.17
CA ILE A 10 10.79 15.37 2.21
C ILE A 10 11.80 15.82 1.16
N THR A 11 13.06 16.02 1.53
CA THR A 11 14.06 16.66 0.65
C THR A 11 15.30 15.80 0.40
N GLY A 12 15.49 14.70 1.12
CA GLY A 12 16.72 13.89 1.06
C GLY A 12 17.95 14.52 1.71
N LYS A 13 17.84 15.74 2.27
CA LYS A 13 18.97 16.42 2.91
C LYS A 13 19.25 15.87 4.30
N ALA A 14 20.47 16.06 4.80
CA ALA A 14 20.84 15.70 6.16
C ALA A 14 19.88 16.32 7.20
N VAL A 15 19.52 15.56 8.20
CA VAL A 15 18.57 15.98 9.23
C VAL A 15 19.23 16.80 10.34
N LEU A 16 18.45 17.70 10.96
CA LEU A 16 18.87 18.44 12.14
C LEU A 16 18.61 17.61 13.41
N PRO A 17 19.51 17.67 14.43
CA PRO A 17 19.40 16.87 15.65
C PRO A 17 18.08 17.03 16.39
N ASN A 18 17.56 18.25 16.45
CA ASN A 18 16.40 18.63 17.27
C ASN A 18 15.15 18.90 16.45
N CYS A 19 15.16 18.68 15.14
CA CYS A 19 14.00 18.86 14.29
C CYS A 19 13.29 17.53 14.05
N THR A 20 12.54 17.07 15.05
CA THR A 20 11.91 15.76 15.06
C THR A 20 10.40 15.83 15.28
N THR A 21 9.70 14.75 14.92
CA THR A 21 8.32 14.48 15.33
C THR A 21 8.13 12.99 15.54
N GLN A 22 7.15 12.65 16.38
CA GLN A 22 6.73 11.25 16.54
C GLN A 22 5.55 10.95 15.63
N TYR A 23 5.59 9.76 15.03
CA TYR A 23 4.49 9.24 14.23
C TYR A 23 4.48 7.71 14.35
N GLU A 24 3.33 7.15 14.77
CA GLU A 24 3.16 5.71 15.00
C GLU A 24 4.26 5.06 15.87
N GLY A 25 4.62 5.74 16.96
CA GLY A 25 5.63 5.24 17.91
C GLY A 25 7.08 5.34 17.44
N LYS A 26 7.32 5.94 16.28
CA LYS A 26 8.66 6.16 15.72
C LYS A 26 9.03 7.63 15.68
N THR A 27 10.30 7.95 15.87
CA THR A 27 10.83 9.31 15.81
C THR A 27 11.43 9.60 14.44
N TYR A 28 10.84 10.55 13.72
CA TYR A 28 11.31 11.03 12.42
C TYR A 28 12.05 12.35 12.58
N ALA A 29 13.15 12.52 11.85
CA ALA A 29 13.97 13.72 11.85
C ALA A 29 13.91 14.46 10.50
N PHE A 30 14.09 15.77 10.50
CA PHE A 30 13.94 16.64 9.33
C PHE A 30 15.08 17.65 9.21
N CYS A 31 15.34 18.11 7.99
CA CYS A 31 16.33 19.15 7.72
C CYS A 31 15.81 20.57 8.08
N SER A 32 14.52 20.73 8.34
CA SER A 32 13.91 22.02 8.72
C SER A 32 12.53 21.85 9.35
N GLY A 33 12.07 22.88 10.07
CA GLY A 33 10.71 22.94 10.62
C GLY A 33 9.62 22.90 9.54
N LYS A 34 9.87 23.46 8.36
CA LYS A 34 8.93 23.41 7.21
C LYS A 34 8.71 21.98 6.75
N CYS A 35 9.78 21.18 6.64
CA CYS A 35 9.68 19.76 6.27
C CYS A 35 8.94 18.94 7.33
N ARG A 36 9.18 19.22 8.61
CA ARG A 36 8.44 18.59 9.71
C ARG A 36 6.94 18.92 9.62
N THR A 37 6.58 20.20 9.47
CA THR A 37 5.18 20.61 9.33
C THR A 37 4.50 19.99 8.13
N LYS A 38 5.19 19.96 6.98
CA LYS A 38 4.68 19.29 5.77
C LYS A 38 4.45 17.81 5.99
N PHE A 39 5.39 17.10 6.60
CA PHE A 39 5.26 15.68 6.90
C PHE A 39 4.03 15.38 7.76
N VAL A 40 3.83 16.17 8.84
CA VAL A 40 2.68 16.02 9.73
C VAL A 40 1.36 16.27 8.99
N ALA A 41 1.29 17.34 8.19
CA ALA A 41 0.09 17.67 7.42
C ALA A 41 -0.23 16.61 6.35
N ASP A 42 0.77 16.17 5.60
CA ASP A 42 0.60 15.14 4.56
C ASP A 42 0.11 13.82 5.17
N ARG A 43 0.61 13.44 6.36
CA ARG A 43 0.18 12.22 7.06
C ARG A 43 -1.24 12.36 7.60
N ALA A 44 -1.60 13.48 8.19
CA ALA A 44 -2.95 13.74 8.71
C ALA A 44 -4.02 13.67 7.61
N SER A 45 -3.70 14.09 6.38
CA SER A 45 -4.61 14.08 5.23
C SER A 45 -4.50 12.81 4.37
N SER A 46 -3.54 11.93 4.62
CA SER A 46 -3.34 10.70 3.82
C SER A 46 -4.53 9.75 3.90
N ILE A 47 -4.75 8.98 2.84
CA ILE A 47 -5.75 7.90 2.86
C ILE A 47 -5.41 6.90 3.97
N TYR A 48 -4.12 6.57 4.14
CA TYR A 48 -3.63 5.70 5.20
C TYR A 48 -4.11 6.12 6.59
N GLN A 49 -3.94 7.38 6.95
CA GLN A 49 -4.38 7.89 8.26
C GLN A 49 -5.91 7.94 8.39
N ARG A 50 -6.59 8.39 7.34
CA ARG A 50 -8.05 8.51 7.34
C ARG A 50 -8.79 7.17 7.37
N ILE A 51 -8.17 6.10 6.84
CA ILE A 51 -8.74 4.74 6.90
C ILE A 51 -8.53 4.06 8.25
N GLY A 52 -7.62 4.57 9.07
CA GLY A 52 -7.33 4.03 10.41
C GLY A 52 -5.90 3.49 10.61
N GLY A 53 -4.98 3.81 9.72
CA GLY A 53 -3.57 3.49 9.85
C GLY A 53 -3.24 2.00 9.71
N LYS A 54 -2.16 1.58 10.33
CA LYS A 54 -1.60 0.22 10.23
C LYS A 54 -2.60 -0.88 10.59
N ALA A 55 -3.38 -0.69 11.65
CA ALA A 55 -4.35 -1.68 12.10
C ALA A 55 -5.46 -1.90 11.07
N ALA A 56 -6.01 -0.83 10.48
CA ALA A 56 -7.05 -0.91 9.47
C ALA A 56 -6.54 -1.54 8.17
N ILE A 57 -5.34 -1.16 7.71
CA ILE A 57 -4.68 -1.78 6.56
C ILE A 57 -4.46 -3.28 6.80
N GLY A 58 -3.99 -3.66 8.00
CA GLY A 58 -3.79 -5.06 8.37
C GLY A 58 -5.08 -5.88 8.29
N ALA A 59 -6.15 -5.38 8.87
CA ALA A 59 -7.47 -6.03 8.83
C ALA A 59 -8.02 -6.15 7.41
N ALA A 60 -7.87 -5.10 6.60
CA ALA A 60 -8.31 -5.09 5.21
C ALA A 60 -7.57 -6.13 4.36
N VAL A 61 -6.25 -6.23 4.50
CA VAL A 61 -5.44 -7.21 3.76
C VAL A 61 -5.75 -8.64 4.17
N ASP A 62 -5.93 -8.91 5.46
CA ASP A 62 -6.27 -10.26 5.94
C ASP A 62 -7.63 -10.71 5.39
N LEU A 63 -8.63 -9.85 5.44
CA LEU A 63 -9.96 -10.13 4.89
C LEU A 63 -9.93 -10.26 3.35
N PHE A 64 -9.17 -9.40 2.69
CA PHE A 64 -8.94 -9.43 1.25
C PHE A 64 -8.39 -10.80 0.80
N TYR A 65 -7.34 -11.31 1.43
CA TYR A 65 -6.80 -12.61 1.06
C TYR A 65 -7.73 -13.77 1.38
N THR A 66 -8.55 -13.68 2.43
CA THR A 66 -9.59 -14.66 2.68
C THR A 66 -10.55 -14.77 1.49
N LYS A 67 -10.95 -13.64 0.92
CA LYS A 67 -11.83 -13.58 -0.26
C LYS A 67 -11.13 -14.04 -1.54
N VAL A 68 -9.90 -13.60 -1.76
CA VAL A 68 -9.10 -13.97 -2.95
C VAL A 68 -8.84 -15.47 -3.02
N LEU A 69 -8.45 -16.07 -1.90
CA LEU A 69 -8.18 -17.52 -1.86
C LEU A 69 -9.41 -18.39 -1.99
N ALA A 70 -10.60 -17.84 -1.71
CA ALA A 70 -11.88 -18.51 -1.96
C ALA A 70 -12.39 -18.38 -3.40
N ASP A 71 -11.80 -17.48 -4.20
CA ASP A 71 -12.19 -17.23 -5.59
C ASP A 71 -11.29 -18.02 -6.55
N LYS A 72 -11.82 -19.07 -7.15
CA LYS A 72 -11.08 -19.94 -8.08
C LYS A 72 -10.56 -19.24 -9.33
N THR A 73 -11.12 -18.09 -9.70
CA THR A 73 -10.66 -17.31 -10.87
C THR A 73 -9.30 -16.66 -10.65
N VAL A 74 -8.89 -16.46 -9.41
CA VAL A 74 -7.64 -15.78 -9.05
C VAL A 74 -6.80 -16.54 -8.03
N SER A 75 -7.36 -17.52 -7.33
CA SER A 75 -6.63 -18.25 -6.26
C SER A 75 -5.40 -19.00 -6.76
N ASP A 76 -5.40 -19.44 -8.01
CA ASP A 76 -4.29 -20.20 -8.60
C ASP A 76 -2.99 -19.39 -8.68
N PHE A 77 -3.07 -18.06 -8.76
CA PHE A 77 -1.89 -17.20 -8.68
C PHE A 77 -1.14 -17.29 -7.35
N PHE A 78 -1.79 -17.82 -6.32
CA PHE A 78 -1.26 -17.93 -4.96
C PHE A 78 -0.91 -19.36 -4.56
N GLU A 79 -1.06 -20.31 -5.49
CA GLU A 79 -0.67 -21.69 -5.24
C GLU A 79 0.83 -21.79 -4.93
N GLY A 80 1.17 -22.46 -3.83
CA GLY A 80 2.57 -22.57 -3.38
C GLY A 80 3.17 -21.29 -2.80
N VAL A 81 2.43 -20.17 -2.76
CA VAL A 81 2.91 -18.92 -2.20
C VAL A 81 2.80 -18.96 -0.66
N PRO A 82 3.86 -18.58 0.08
CA PRO A 82 3.79 -18.47 1.53
C PRO A 82 2.93 -17.27 1.93
N MET A 83 1.63 -17.50 2.16
CA MET A 83 0.63 -16.45 2.32
C MET A 83 0.89 -15.50 3.49
N LYS A 84 1.48 -15.97 4.58
CA LYS A 84 1.88 -15.09 5.70
C LYS A 84 2.88 -14.01 5.26
N LYS A 85 3.86 -14.40 4.47
CA LYS A 85 4.86 -13.49 3.89
C LYS A 85 4.24 -12.57 2.84
N GLN A 86 3.36 -13.12 2.00
CA GLN A 86 2.65 -12.36 0.97
C GLN A 86 1.74 -11.30 1.59
N ALA A 87 0.96 -11.64 2.61
CA ALA A 87 0.09 -10.70 3.32
C ALA A 87 0.91 -9.57 3.98
N ARG A 88 2.06 -9.88 4.59
CA ARG A 88 2.96 -8.87 5.15
C ARG A 88 3.43 -7.88 4.07
N LYS A 89 3.90 -8.39 2.93
CA LYS A 89 4.32 -7.55 1.81
C LYS A 89 3.19 -6.66 1.29
N GLN A 90 1.98 -7.21 1.20
CA GLN A 90 0.81 -6.46 0.74
C GLN A 90 0.43 -5.35 1.73
N LYS A 91 0.51 -5.61 3.04
CA LYS A 91 0.29 -4.59 4.08
C LYS A 91 1.31 -3.45 3.97
N GLU A 92 2.58 -3.78 3.77
CA GLU A 92 3.65 -2.80 3.57
C GLU A 92 3.43 -1.98 2.29
N PHE A 93 3.06 -2.63 1.20
CA PHE A 93 2.78 -1.97 -0.08
C PHE A 93 1.58 -1.03 0.01
N PHE A 94 0.45 -1.48 0.53
CA PHE A 94 -0.72 -0.61 0.69
C PHE A 94 -0.46 0.54 1.66
N SER A 95 0.25 0.30 2.74
CA SER A 95 0.63 1.37 3.66
C SER A 95 1.40 2.47 2.93
N ALA A 96 2.41 2.11 2.14
CA ALA A 96 3.18 3.08 1.36
C ALA A 96 2.34 3.76 0.27
N ALA A 97 1.57 2.99 -0.51
CA ALA A 97 0.75 3.50 -1.61
C ALA A 97 -0.35 4.47 -1.14
N LEU A 98 -0.87 4.28 0.05
CA LEU A 98 -1.92 5.11 0.64
C LEU A 98 -1.39 6.28 1.48
N GLY A 99 -0.09 6.52 1.46
CA GLY A 99 0.54 7.67 2.11
C GLY A 99 1.01 7.41 3.54
N GLY A 100 1.24 6.17 3.91
CA GLY A 100 1.88 5.80 5.19
C GLY A 100 3.33 6.26 5.29
N PRO A 101 3.93 6.17 6.49
CA PRO A 101 5.23 6.77 6.77
C PRO A 101 6.42 6.01 6.17
N GLU A 102 6.26 4.70 5.95
CA GLU A 102 7.33 3.84 5.43
C GLU A 102 7.26 3.74 3.90
N PRO A 103 8.36 3.96 3.18
CA PRO A 103 8.38 3.79 1.74
C PRO A 103 8.34 2.30 1.37
N TRP A 104 7.78 1.98 0.20
CA TRP A 104 7.86 0.64 -0.36
C TRP A 104 9.30 0.31 -0.78
N LYS A 105 9.82 -0.82 -0.29
CA LYS A 105 11.19 -1.29 -0.56
C LYS A 105 11.23 -2.57 -1.40
N GLY A 106 10.08 -3.08 -1.80
CA GLY A 106 9.98 -4.29 -2.62
C GLY A 106 10.10 -4.03 -4.12
N LYS A 107 9.78 -5.06 -4.91
CA LYS A 107 9.76 -4.96 -6.38
C LYS A 107 8.66 -4.01 -6.84
N GLY A 108 8.91 -3.25 -7.90
CA GLY A 108 7.87 -2.48 -8.58
C GLY A 108 6.77 -3.40 -9.16
N MET A 109 5.57 -2.86 -9.35
CA MET A 109 4.39 -3.64 -9.78
C MET A 109 4.63 -4.36 -11.10
N LYS A 110 5.20 -3.72 -12.09
CA LYS A 110 5.53 -4.32 -13.40
C LYS A 110 6.45 -5.53 -13.26
N LYS A 111 7.53 -5.40 -12.47
CA LYS A 111 8.49 -6.49 -12.24
C LYS A 111 7.89 -7.63 -11.41
N ALA A 112 7.05 -7.30 -10.43
CA ALA A 112 6.42 -8.28 -9.55
C ALA A 112 5.38 -9.14 -10.26
N HIS A 113 4.73 -8.62 -11.31
CA HIS A 113 3.64 -9.29 -12.04
C HIS A 113 4.03 -9.76 -13.44
N LYS A 114 5.30 -9.53 -13.83
CA LYS A 114 5.78 -9.95 -15.15
C LYS A 114 5.64 -11.48 -15.34
N ASP A 115 5.16 -11.85 -16.51
CA ASP A 115 4.99 -13.24 -16.92
C ASP A 115 3.99 -14.07 -16.06
N MET A 116 3.16 -13.40 -15.25
CA MET A 116 2.11 -14.05 -14.48
C MET A 116 0.82 -14.32 -15.27
N GLY A 117 0.65 -13.67 -16.41
CA GLY A 117 -0.56 -13.82 -17.23
C GLY A 117 -1.81 -13.19 -16.59
N VAL A 118 -1.63 -12.09 -15.84
CA VAL A 118 -2.75 -11.36 -15.22
C VAL A 118 -3.53 -10.63 -16.29
N THR A 119 -4.79 -10.99 -16.47
CA THR A 119 -5.72 -10.33 -17.39
C THR A 119 -6.47 -9.18 -16.71
N GLU A 120 -7.18 -8.37 -17.51
CA GLU A 120 -8.07 -7.34 -16.99
C GLU A 120 -9.16 -7.93 -16.08
N ALA A 121 -9.72 -9.08 -16.44
CA ALA A 121 -10.71 -9.78 -15.64
C ALA A 121 -10.16 -10.19 -14.27
N HIS A 122 -8.92 -10.69 -14.22
CA HIS A 122 -8.23 -11.01 -12.96
C HIS A 122 -8.02 -9.75 -12.11
N PHE A 123 -7.56 -8.67 -12.71
CA PHE A 123 -7.36 -7.39 -12.02
C PHE A 123 -8.68 -6.88 -11.42
N ASN A 124 -9.75 -6.90 -12.19
CA ASN A 124 -11.07 -6.45 -11.74
C ASN A 124 -11.62 -7.32 -10.60
N ALA A 125 -11.41 -8.63 -10.65
CA ALA A 125 -11.80 -9.55 -9.57
C ALA A 125 -11.05 -9.23 -8.27
N ILE A 126 -9.75 -9.02 -8.35
CA ILE A 126 -8.90 -8.64 -7.20
C ILE A 126 -9.33 -7.28 -6.63
N ALA A 127 -9.55 -6.29 -7.48
CA ALA A 127 -10.04 -4.97 -7.03
C ALA A 127 -11.43 -5.06 -6.38
N GLY A 128 -12.30 -5.93 -6.90
CA GLY A 128 -13.62 -6.22 -6.33
C GLY A 128 -13.53 -6.84 -4.93
N HIS A 129 -12.58 -7.75 -4.69
CA HIS A 129 -12.35 -8.34 -3.37
C HIS A 129 -11.81 -7.30 -2.37
N LEU A 130 -10.96 -6.39 -2.82
CA LEU A 130 -10.49 -5.30 -1.97
C LEU A 130 -11.66 -4.38 -1.60
N LYS A 131 -12.48 -3.98 -2.57
CA LYS A 131 -13.68 -3.18 -2.33
C LYS A 131 -14.61 -3.84 -1.31
N ALA A 132 -14.95 -5.11 -1.52
CA ALA A 132 -15.82 -5.87 -0.62
C ALA A 132 -15.25 -5.96 0.81
N SER A 133 -13.94 -6.11 0.95
CA SER A 133 -13.26 -6.14 2.24
C SER A 133 -13.37 -4.81 2.98
N LEU A 134 -13.19 -3.70 2.27
CA LEU A 134 -13.32 -2.36 2.85
C LEU A 134 -14.77 -2.03 3.23
N GLU A 135 -15.74 -2.45 2.42
CA GLU A 135 -17.17 -2.32 2.74
C GLU A 135 -17.56 -3.12 3.98
N GLU A 136 -17.07 -4.34 4.11
CA GLU A 136 -17.32 -5.21 5.27
C GLU A 136 -16.72 -4.60 6.56
N LEU A 137 -15.58 -3.94 6.45
CA LEU A 137 -14.94 -3.20 7.55
C LEU A 137 -15.57 -1.81 7.81
N LYS A 138 -16.68 -1.49 7.13
CA LYS A 138 -17.43 -0.23 7.31
C LYS A 138 -16.61 1.03 6.97
N VAL A 139 -15.66 0.92 6.06
CA VAL A 139 -14.95 2.07 5.52
C VAL A 139 -15.92 2.93 4.71
N LYS A 140 -15.83 4.25 4.84
CA LYS A 140 -16.68 5.19 4.11
C LYS A 140 -16.49 5.05 2.61
N LYS A 141 -17.58 5.15 1.85
CA LYS A 141 -17.58 5.00 0.38
C LYS A 141 -16.56 5.90 -0.31
N GLU A 142 -16.45 7.15 0.12
CA GLU A 142 -15.52 8.13 -0.45
C GLU A 142 -14.05 7.68 -0.29
N LEU A 143 -13.70 7.08 0.86
CA LEU A 143 -12.38 6.52 1.09
C LEU A 143 -12.14 5.25 0.26
N ILE A 144 -13.14 4.41 0.11
CA ILE A 144 -13.05 3.22 -0.75
C ILE A 144 -12.79 3.65 -2.20
N ASP A 145 -13.49 4.66 -2.69
CA ASP A 145 -13.29 5.19 -4.04
C ASP A 145 -11.87 5.75 -4.23
N GLU A 146 -11.32 6.44 -3.22
CA GLU A 146 -9.94 6.92 -3.24
C GLU A 146 -8.92 5.76 -3.25
N VAL A 147 -9.12 4.74 -2.44
CA VAL A 147 -8.27 3.53 -2.43
C VAL A 147 -8.29 2.84 -3.78
N LEU A 148 -9.47 2.64 -4.37
CA LEU A 148 -9.62 2.00 -5.67
C LEU A 148 -9.01 2.85 -6.80
N ALA A 149 -9.06 4.17 -6.71
CA ALA A 149 -8.37 5.05 -7.65
C ALA A 149 -6.85 4.86 -7.62
N VAL A 150 -6.26 4.73 -6.43
CA VAL A 150 -4.82 4.42 -6.26
C VAL A 150 -4.49 3.05 -6.84
N VAL A 151 -5.29 2.03 -6.54
CA VAL A 151 -5.13 0.67 -7.12
C VAL A 151 -5.24 0.72 -8.64
N GLY A 152 -6.17 1.47 -9.18
CA GLY A 152 -6.36 1.65 -10.63
C GLY A 152 -5.13 2.20 -11.35
N THR A 153 -4.30 3.00 -10.69
CA THR A 153 -3.06 3.51 -11.27
C THR A 153 -2.01 2.41 -11.53
N THR A 154 -2.14 1.26 -10.89
CA THR A 154 -1.23 0.11 -11.05
C THR A 154 -1.65 -0.84 -12.17
N LYS A 155 -2.85 -0.69 -12.71
CA LYS A 155 -3.43 -1.61 -13.71
C LYS A 155 -2.52 -1.78 -14.93
N GLY A 156 -1.98 -0.71 -15.47
CA GLY A 156 -1.09 -0.74 -16.63
C GLY A 156 0.22 -1.49 -16.41
N ASP A 157 0.68 -1.58 -15.16
CA ASP A 157 1.89 -2.31 -14.78
C ASP A 157 1.61 -3.79 -14.45
N ILE A 158 0.37 -4.14 -14.11
CA ILE A 158 -0.02 -5.46 -13.63
C ILE A 158 -0.64 -6.31 -14.74
N VAL A 159 -1.56 -5.73 -15.53
CA VAL A 159 -2.28 -6.43 -16.60
C VAL A 159 -1.35 -6.62 -17.79
N GLU A 160 -1.18 -7.87 -18.19
CA GLU A 160 -0.51 -8.19 -19.45
C GLU A 160 -1.52 -8.07 -20.59
N SER A 161 -1.12 -7.45 -21.71
CA SER A 161 -1.96 -7.36 -22.90
C SER A 161 -2.25 -8.76 -23.45
N ASP A 162 -3.50 -8.99 -23.84
CA ASP A 162 -3.95 -10.25 -24.48
C ASP A 162 -3.32 -10.49 -25.88
N GLU A 163 -2.32 -9.73 -26.28
CA GLU A 163 -1.64 -9.95 -27.55
C GLU A 163 -0.79 -11.24 -27.47
N PRO A 164 -1.02 -12.18 -28.38
CA PRO A 164 -0.20 -13.40 -28.44
C PRO A 164 1.25 -13.01 -28.67
N LYS A 165 2.13 -13.41 -27.76
CA LYS A 165 3.58 -13.27 -27.94
C LYS A 165 3.96 -13.94 -29.25
N LYS A 166 4.40 -13.14 -30.24
CA LYS A 166 4.96 -13.63 -31.51
C LYS A 166 6.30 -14.29 -31.28
#